data_7c22c4d81567e9f956696cdf8eb0823a
#
_entry.id   7c22c4d81567e9f956696cdf8eb0823a
#
_cell.length_a   1.000
_cell.length_b   1.000
_cell.length_c   1.000
_cell.angle_alpha   90.00
_cell.angle_beta   90.00
_cell.angle_gamma   90.00
#
_symmetry.space_group_name_H-M   'P 1'
#
loop_
_entity.id
_entity.type
_entity.pdbx_description
1 polymer ?
#
loop_
_entity_poly.entity_id
_entity_poly.type
_entity_poly.pdbx_seq_one_letter_code
_entity_poly.pdbx_strand_id
1 'polypeptide(L)'
;FRRIWVSIANFFKYVMVKGKQRFTVMLIPHSEKKIFNFQISFFTLIFVTCTLSIVLVGFFVLATHFTAVNEQNTTLTQERDANEKTLTSLKDQVASIRTAGSRFKTSMDAIMSAVQNLSTTNAQSTQLVGSYASFPADASPSAEGIRELSELTTVTNVLSSSTTNLDSITKTIASLLDLMANTPTTWPLRGAIGTITTRFGWTENPFTHAGYLHTGLDIAAVFGTPIVATADGEVTQTSYTSDLGNFVVIQHKYGFYTRYAHMSRTAGEGRGDKVHRGDVIGFIGMTGLTTGPHLHYEVRLGAQYIDPMMFLSIPPGNQSAIAISGGASD
;
A
#
# COMPACT_ATOMS: atom_id res chain seq x y z
N PHE A 1 -45.59 -29.88 -11.87
CA PHE A 1 -44.99 -29.88 -13.22
C PHE A 1 -46.01 -30.25 -14.30
N ARG A 2 -46.80 -31.35 -14.16
CA ARG A 2 -47.75 -31.83 -15.20
C ARG A 2 -48.90 -30.80 -15.51
N ARG A 3 -49.39 -30.08 -14.49
CA ARG A 3 -50.44 -29.06 -14.67
C ARG A 3 -49.93 -27.82 -15.44
N ILE A 4 -48.67 -27.41 -15.21
CA ILE A 4 -48.06 -26.28 -15.90
C ILE A 4 -47.87 -26.60 -17.39
N TRP A 5 -47.39 -27.80 -17.72
CA TRP A 5 -47.22 -28.28 -19.09
C TRP A 5 -48.54 -28.35 -19.88
N VAL A 6 -49.63 -28.81 -19.24
CA VAL A 6 -50.97 -28.87 -19.85
C VAL A 6 -51.49 -27.42 -20.12
N SER A 7 -51.27 -26.49 -19.21
CA SER A 7 -51.63 -25.07 -19.41
C SER A 7 -50.86 -24.43 -20.57
N ILE A 8 -49.57 -24.70 -20.64
CA ILE A 8 -48.70 -24.21 -21.74
C ILE A 8 -49.15 -24.80 -23.09
N ALA A 9 -49.41 -26.11 -23.15
CA ALA A 9 -49.85 -26.77 -24.37
C ALA A 9 -51.23 -26.21 -24.84
N ASN A 10 -52.17 -26.01 -23.94
CA ASN A 10 -53.50 -25.42 -24.25
C ASN A 10 -53.36 -23.96 -24.70
N PHE A 11 -52.47 -23.18 -24.12
CA PHE A 11 -52.13 -21.82 -24.53
C PHE A 11 -51.57 -21.81 -25.97
N PHE A 12 -50.62 -22.67 -26.27
CA PHE A 12 -50.06 -22.80 -27.63
C PHE A 12 -51.12 -23.21 -28.64
N LYS A 13 -52.01 -24.14 -28.29
CA LYS A 13 -53.14 -24.58 -29.17
C LYS A 13 -54.13 -23.45 -29.42
N TYR A 14 -54.46 -22.64 -28.40
CA TYR A 14 -55.30 -21.46 -28.50
C TYR A 14 -54.68 -20.40 -29.42
N VAL A 15 -53.39 -20.12 -29.25
CA VAL A 15 -52.64 -19.16 -30.07
C VAL A 15 -52.54 -19.63 -31.51
N MET A 16 -52.33 -20.95 -31.77
CA MET A 16 -52.30 -21.50 -33.12
C MET A 16 -53.64 -21.38 -33.86
N VAL A 17 -54.76 -21.61 -33.17
CA VAL A 17 -56.09 -21.53 -33.78
C VAL A 17 -56.49 -20.08 -34.07
N LYS A 18 -56.23 -19.13 -33.14
CA LYS A 18 -56.53 -17.70 -33.32
C LYS A 18 -55.50 -16.95 -34.14
N GLY A 19 -54.26 -17.44 -34.22
CA GLY A 19 -53.16 -16.79 -34.91
C GLY A 19 -53.34 -16.63 -36.42
N LYS A 20 -54.26 -17.36 -37.03
CA LYS A 20 -54.64 -17.21 -38.46
C LYS A 20 -55.61 -16.05 -38.71
N GLN A 21 -56.14 -15.40 -37.64
CA GLN A 21 -56.99 -14.20 -37.82
C GLN A 21 -56.15 -13.02 -38.28
N ARG A 22 -56.60 -12.35 -39.35
CA ARG A 22 -55.95 -11.17 -39.88
C ARG A 22 -56.75 -9.95 -39.44
N PHE A 23 -56.05 -8.97 -38.88
CA PHE A 23 -56.59 -7.64 -38.59
C PHE A 23 -56.21 -6.72 -39.73
N THR A 24 -57.20 -6.01 -40.29
CA THR A 24 -56.95 -5.00 -41.30
C THR A 24 -56.93 -3.65 -40.61
N VAL A 25 -55.77 -3.01 -40.60
CA VAL A 25 -55.61 -1.63 -40.12
C VAL A 25 -55.72 -0.71 -41.32
N MET A 26 -56.75 0.16 -41.33
CA MET A 26 -56.96 1.19 -42.37
C MET A 26 -56.40 2.52 -41.85
N LEU A 27 -55.37 3.03 -42.49
CA LEU A 27 -54.86 4.38 -42.24
C LEU A 27 -55.48 5.33 -43.28
N ILE A 28 -56.37 6.24 -42.83
CA ILE A 28 -57.03 7.24 -43.68
C ILE A 28 -56.31 8.56 -43.38
N PRO A 29 -55.40 9.03 -44.21
CA PRO A 29 -54.76 10.34 -44.04
C PRO A 29 -55.85 11.44 -44.36
N HIS A 30 -55.80 12.48 -43.54
CA HIS A 30 -56.87 13.58 -43.65
C HIS A 30 -56.75 14.40 -44.89
N SER A 31 -55.69 14.32 -45.69
CA SER A 31 -55.38 15.20 -46.82
C SER A 31 -55.21 14.50 -48.16
N GLU A 32 -55.25 13.17 -48.27
CA GLU A 32 -54.99 12.47 -49.52
C GLU A 32 -56.03 11.35 -49.80
N LYS A 33 -56.35 11.15 -51.07
CA LYS A 33 -57.36 10.15 -51.56
C LYS A 33 -56.81 8.70 -51.52
N LYS A 34 -55.65 8.41 -50.92
CA LYS A 34 -55.13 7.08 -50.90
C LYS A 34 -55.27 6.45 -49.50
N ILE A 35 -56.07 5.37 -49.43
CA ILE A 35 -56.25 4.58 -48.23
C ILE A 35 -55.14 3.50 -48.16
N PHE A 36 -54.35 3.49 -47.09
CA PHE A 36 -53.35 2.44 -46.87
C PHE A 36 -53.98 1.32 -46.04
N ASN A 37 -54.10 0.11 -46.63
CA ASN A 37 -54.62 -1.08 -45.98
C ASN A 37 -53.45 -2.03 -45.58
N PHE A 38 -53.23 -2.23 -44.30
CA PHE A 38 -52.25 -3.18 -43.81
C PHE A 38 -52.97 -4.38 -43.19
N GLN A 39 -52.68 -5.58 -43.68
CA GLN A 39 -53.16 -6.82 -43.06
C GLN A 39 -52.08 -7.38 -42.12
N ILE A 40 -52.32 -7.33 -40.80
CA ILE A 40 -51.43 -7.84 -39.79
C ILE A 40 -52.02 -9.11 -39.21
N SER A 41 -51.26 -10.23 -39.20
CA SER A 41 -51.72 -11.45 -38.55
C SER A 41 -51.54 -11.33 -37.04
N PHE A 42 -52.36 -12.01 -36.27
CA PHE A 42 -52.23 -12.08 -34.82
C PHE A 42 -50.85 -12.61 -34.39
N PHE A 43 -50.27 -13.50 -35.17
CA PHE A 43 -48.88 -13.99 -34.94
C PHE A 43 -47.82 -12.91 -35.10
N THR A 44 -47.96 -12.06 -36.13
CA THR A 44 -47.02 -10.92 -36.31
C THR A 44 -47.09 -9.95 -35.14
N LEU A 45 -48.28 -9.69 -34.61
CA LEU A 45 -48.46 -8.80 -33.46
C LEU A 45 -47.83 -9.39 -32.20
N ILE A 46 -48.05 -10.68 -31.93
CA ILE A 46 -47.41 -11.37 -30.79
C ILE A 46 -45.86 -11.39 -30.96
N PHE A 47 -45.38 -11.70 -32.15
CA PHE A 47 -43.95 -11.74 -32.43
C PHE A 47 -43.29 -10.38 -32.19
N VAL A 48 -43.92 -9.30 -32.69
CA VAL A 48 -43.41 -7.93 -32.48
C VAL A 48 -43.43 -7.54 -31.01
N THR A 49 -44.50 -7.88 -30.27
CA THR A 49 -44.55 -7.57 -28.83
C THR A 49 -43.53 -8.38 -28.01
N CYS A 50 -43.34 -9.65 -28.34
CA CYS A 50 -42.31 -10.48 -27.67
C CYS A 50 -40.90 -9.99 -27.99
N THR A 51 -40.59 -9.68 -29.24
CA THR A 51 -39.27 -9.15 -29.59
C THR A 51 -39.01 -7.80 -28.93
N LEU A 52 -39.99 -6.91 -28.89
CA LEU A 52 -39.87 -5.63 -28.20
C LEU A 52 -39.64 -5.81 -26.70
N SER A 53 -40.34 -6.75 -26.06
CA SER A 53 -40.16 -7.08 -24.65
C SER A 53 -38.75 -7.64 -24.38
N ILE A 54 -38.24 -8.50 -25.23
CA ILE A 54 -36.86 -9.07 -25.10
C ILE A 54 -35.84 -7.94 -25.23
N VAL A 55 -36.00 -7.04 -26.20
CA VAL A 55 -35.11 -5.88 -26.40
C VAL A 55 -35.15 -4.95 -25.19
N LEU A 56 -36.31 -4.66 -24.62
CA LEU A 56 -36.46 -3.84 -23.43
C LEU A 56 -35.80 -4.46 -22.21
N VAL A 57 -35.99 -5.76 -21.97
CA VAL A 57 -35.31 -6.47 -20.85
C VAL A 57 -33.79 -6.50 -21.07
N GLY A 58 -33.35 -6.77 -22.30
CA GLY A 58 -31.93 -6.72 -22.65
C GLY A 58 -31.30 -5.35 -22.40
N PHE A 59 -32.00 -4.28 -22.81
CA PHE A 59 -31.56 -2.91 -22.56
C PHE A 59 -31.51 -2.58 -21.07
N PHE A 60 -32.49 -3.03 -20.28
CA PHE A 60 -32.50 -2.80 -18.83
C PHE A 60 -31.34 -3.54 -18.12
N VAL A 61 -31.07 -4.79 -18.48
CA VAL A 61 -29.93 -5.57 -17.95
C VAL A 61 -28.60 -4.91 -18.34
N LEU A 62 -28.49 -4.45 -19.60
CA LEU A 62 -27.27 -3.77 -20.04
C LEU A 62 -27.06 -2.43 -19.32
N ALA A 63 -28.12 -1.66 -19.12
CA ALA A 63 -28.07 -0.38 -18.41
C ALA A 63 -27.67 -0.57 -16.93
N THR A 64 -28.24 -1.57 -16.24
CA THR A 64 -27.86 -1.87 -14.84
C THR A 64 -26.43 -2.36 -14.73
N HIS A 65 -25.96 -3.17 -15.67
CA HIS A 65 -24.57 -3.61 -15.71
C HIS A 65 -23.60 -2.45 -15.97
N PHE A 66 -23.97 -1.54 -16.88
CA PHE A 66 -23.16 -0.37 -17.20
C PHE A 66 -23.05 0.60 -16.01
N THR A 67 -24.14 0.83 -15.27
CA THR A 67 -24.10 1.68 -14.07
C THR A 67 -23.24 1.07 -12.98
N ALA A 68 -23.35 -0.24 -12.72
CA ALA A 68 -22.54 -0.94 -11.73
C ALA A 68 -21.03 -0.89 -12.07
N VAL A 69 -20.66 -1.11 -13.33
CA VAL A 69 -19.27 -1.01 -13.79
C VAL A 69 -18.74 0.42 -13.68
N ASN A 70 -19.56 1.41 -14.01
CA ASN A 70 -19.15 2.82 -13.91
C ASN A 70 -18.96 3.27 -12.46
N GLU A 71 -19.80 2.83 -11.53
CA GLU A 71 -19.66 3.09 -10.09
C GLU A 71 -18.37 2.44 -9.55
N GLN A 72 -18.08 1.21 -9.96
CA GLN A 72 -16.85 0.51 -9.58
C GLN A 72 -15.60 1.22 -10.13
N ASN A 73 -15.64 1.72 -11.36
CA ASN A 73 -14.55 2.49 -11.94
C ASN A 73 -14.33 3.84 -11.24
N THR A 74 -15.38 4.51 -10.79
CA THR A 74 -15.24 5.78 -10.04
C THR A 74 -14.63 5.57 -8.66
N THR A 75 -15.02 4.51 -7.95
CA THR A 75 -14.41 4.16 -6.65
C THR A 75 -12.94 3.79 -6.79
N LEU A 76 -12.59 2.97 -7.77
CA LEU A 76 -11.19 2.61 -8.07
C LEU A 76 -10.34 3.84 -8.44
N THR A 77 -10.90 4.79 -9.16
CA THR A 77 -10.20 6.03 -9.53
C THR A 77 -9.95 6.91 -8.29
N GLN A 78 -10.95 7.04 -7.41
CA GLN A 78 -10.80 7.77 -6.14
C GLN A 78 -9.77 7.13 -5.20
N GLU A 79 -9.78 5.80 -5.09
CA GLU A 79 -8.77 5.05 -4.31
C GLU A 79 -7.36 5.25 -4.88
N ARG A 80 -7.22 5.21 -6.20
CA ARG A 80 -5.94 5.47 -6.87
C ARG A 80 -5.43 6.88 -6.58
N ASP A 81 -6.28 7.90 -6.69
CA ASP A 81 -5.91 9.29 -6.45
C ASP A 81 -5.56 9.53 -4.97
N ALA A 82 -6.28 8.89 -4.03
CA ALA A 82 -5.94 8.93 -2.61
C ALA A 82 -4.57 8.28 -2.32
N ASN A 83 -4.30 7.13 -2.94
CA ASN A 83 -3.04 6.42 -2.80
C ASN A 83 -1.87 7.22 -3.41
N GLU A 84 -2.07 7.88 -4.56
CA GLU A 84 -1.06 8.74 -5.19
C GLU A 84 -0.72 9.94 -4.31
N LYS A 85 -1.72 10.58 -3.70
CA LYS A 85 -1.49 11.65 -2.70
C LYS A 85 -0.70 11.15 -1.49
N THR A 86 -1.04 9.97 -0.98
CA THR A 86 -0.34 9.36 0.15
C THR A 86 1.11 9.03 -0.21
N LEU A 87 1.35 8.48 -1.41
CA LEU A 87 2.69 8.20 -1.92
C LEU A 87 3.53 9.48 -2.07
N THR A 88 2.92 10.54 -2.58
CA THR A 88 3.56 11.86 -2.71
C THR A 88 3.92 12.42 -1.33
N SER A 89 3.00 12.37 -0.37
CA SER A 89 3.25 12.77 1.02
C SER A 89 4.39 11.97 1.67
N LEU A 90 4.43 10.66 1.45
CA LEU A 90 5.52 9.80 1.94
C LEU A 90 6.87 10.16 1.29
N LYS A 91 6.90 10.44 -0.01
CA LYS A 91 8.11 10.92 -0.70
C LYS A 91 8.61 12.23 -0.11
N ASP A 92 7.70 13.17 0.17
CA ASP A 92 8.04 14.47 0.77
C ASP A 92 8.57 14.30 2.21
N GLN A 93 7.96 13.39 2.99
CA GLN A 93 8.45 13.03 4.32
C GLN A 93 9.84 12.42 4.26
N VAL A 94 10.09 11.47 3.37
CA VAL A 94 11.42 10.87 3.17
C VAL A 94 12.45 11.92 2.74
N ALA A 95 12.09 12.86 1.85
CA ALA A 95 12.95 13.97 1.46
C ALA A 95 13.27 14.90 2.63
N SER A 96 12.27 15.23 3.47
CA SER A 96 12.45 16.04 4.67
C SER A 96 13.36 15.36 5.69
N ILE A 97 13.20 14.06 5.89
CA ILE A 97 14.05 13.22 6.74
C ILE A 97 15.50 13.23 6.27
N ARG A 98 15.72 13.07 4.96
CA ARG A 98 17.06 13.13 4.36
C ARG A 98 17.71 14.50 4.60
N THR A 99 16.94 15.58 4.45
CA THR A 99 17.40 16.93 4.71
C THR A 99 17.69 17.17 6.21
N ALA A 100 16.83 16.65 7.10
CA ALA A 100 17.06 16.73 8.56
C ALA A 100 18.31 15.93 8.96
N GLY A 101 18.52 14.73 8.38
CA GLY A 101 19.71 13.91 8.61
C GLY A 101 21.01 14.61 8.17
N SER A 102 21.01 15.32 7.04
CA SER A 102 22.17 16.10 6.61
C SER A 102 22.44 17.29 7.54
N ARG A 103 21.41 18.01 7.99
CA ARG A 103 21.52 19.10 8.97
C ARG A 103 22.02 18.59 10.33
N PHE A 104 21.53 17.44 10.78
CA PHE A 104 22.01 16.79 12.01
C PHE A 104 23.50 16.48 11.94
N LYS A 105 23.97 15.89 10.83
CA LYS A 105 25.37 15.61 10.61
C LYS A 105 26.22 16.90 10.69
N THR A 106 25.79 17.96 10.03
CA THR A 106 26.48 19.26 10.04
C THR A 106 26.52 19.86 11.44
N SER A 107 25.40 19.76 12.20
CA SER A 107 25.32 20.25 13.59
C SER A 107 26.19 19.42 14.53
N MET A 108 26.25 18.11 14.34
CA MET A 108 27.10 17.20 15.12
C MET A 108 28.58 17.48 14.86
N ASP A 109 28.96 17.69 13.60
CA ASP A 109 30.34 18.06 13.22
C ASP A 109 30.72 19.43 13.81
N ALA A 110 29.78 20.40 13.85
CA ALA A 110 29.99 21.71 14.50
C ALA A 110 30.13 21.59 16.03
N ILE A 111 29.31 20.77 16.68
CA ILE A 111 29.41 20.51 18.13
C ILE A 111 30.72 19.81 18.46
N MET A 112 31.13 18.80 17.68
CA MET A 112 32.39 18.08 17.86
C MET A 112 33.59 19.04 17.74
N SER A 113 33.58 19.93 16.74
CA SER A 113 34.65 20.94 16.57
C SER A 113 34.65 21.96 17.70
N ALA A 114 33.48 22.41 18.19
CA ALA A 114 33.37 23.30 19.33
C ALA A 114 33.87 22.67 20.64
N VAL A 115 33.51 21.39 20.90
CA VAL A 115 34.00 20.65 22.07
C VAL A 115 35.52 20.41 22.01
N GLN A 116 36.04 20.12 20.82
CA GLN A 116 37.46 19.98 20.59
C GLN A 116 38.21 21.29 20.84
N ASN A 117 37.67 22.41 20.43
CA ASN A 117 38.23 23.76 20.71
C ASN A 117 38.14 24.11 22.19
N LEU A 118 37.05 23.74 22.91
CA LEU A 118 36.93 23.92 24.35
C LEU A 118 37.90 23.07 25.14
N SER A 119 38.20 21.85 24.71
CA SER A 119 39.18 20.98 25.35
C SER A 119 40.64 21.48 25.20
N THR A 120 40.93 22.20 24.12
CA THR A 120 42.24 22.87 23.94
C THR A 120 42.35 24.16 24.72
N THR A 121 41.21 24.88 24.92
CA THR A 121 41.19 26.15 25.68
C THR A 121 41.17 25.91 27.20
N ASN A 122 40.56 24.83 27.69
CA ASN A 122 40.55 24.48 29.13
C ASN A 122 41.93 24.13 29.73
N ALA A 123 42.91 23.79 28.92
CA ALA A 123 44.28 23.63 29.41
C ALA A 123 44.93 24.94 29.85
N GLN A 124 44.43 26.08 29.33
CA GLN A 124 44.88 27.43 29.72
C GLN A 124 43.99 28.12 30.77
N SER A 125 42.71 27.75 30.88
CA SER A 125 41.73 28.40 31.77
C SER A 125 41.75 27.87 33.21
N THR A 126 42.31 26.69 33.47
CA THR A 126 42.45 26.12 34.83
C THR A 126 43.41 26.94 35.67
N GLN A 127 44.27 27.78 35.08
CA GLN A 127 45.18 28.65 35.79
C GLN A 127 44.52 29.98 36.22
N LEU A 128 43.38 30.38 35.61
CA LEU A 128 42.67 31.65 35.89
C LEU A 128 41.61 31.53 37.00
N VAL A 129 41.02 30.38 37.24
CA VAL A 129 39.97 30.14 38.26
C VAL A 129 40.48 30.22 39.69
N GLY A 130 41.79 30.09 39.91
CA GLY A 130 42.43 30.20 41.26
C GLY A 130 42.54 31.64 41.78
N SER A 131 42.28 32.69 40.98
CA SER A 131 42.56 34.09 41.32
C SER A 131 41.35 34.91 41.78
N TYR A 132 40.13 34.39 41.71
CA TYR A 132 38.90 35.18 41.93
C TYR A 132 38.26 35.04 43.32
N ALA A 133 38.99 34.57 44.34
CA ALA A 133 38.42 34.36 45.67
C ALA A 133 38.40 35.61 46.59
N SER A 134 38.61 36.83 46.11
CA SER A 134 38.55 38.02 46.94
C SER A 134 38.11 39.28 46.19
N PHE A 135 36.77 39.51 46.12
CA PHE A 135 36.20 40.80 45.73
C PHE A 135 35.74 41.59 46.97
N PRO A 136 36.13 42.88 47.13
CA PRO A 136 35.57 43.79 48.13
C PRO A 136 34.17 44.29 47.64
N ALA A 137 33.22 44.41 48.57
CA ALA A 137 31.79 44.69 48.33
C ALA A 137 31.44 46.05 47.81
N ASP A 138 32.39 46.96 47.48
CA ASP A 138 32.15 48.38 47.16
C ASP A 138 32.75 48.86 45.79
N ALA A 139 32.87 47.97 44.80
CA ALA A 139 33.36 48.39 43.49
C ALA A 139 32.21 48.55 42.51
N SER A 140 32.07 49.81 41.97
CA SER A 140 31.29 50.07 40.74
C SER A 140 31.73 49.12 39.65
N PRO A 141 30.79 48.60 38.78
CA PRO A 141 31.11 47.57 37.79
C PRO A 141 32.24 48.06 36.89
N SER A 142 33.38 47.43 37.01
CA SER A 142 34.53 47.69 36.15
C SER A 142 34.16 47.21 34.71
N ALA A 143 34.82 47.81 33.72
CA ALA A 143 34.64 47.43 32.31
C ALA A 143 34.85 45.90 32.09
N GLU A 144 35.60 45.27 32.97
CA GLU A 144 35.88 43.84 33.02
C GLU A 144 34.66 43.03 33.50
N GLY A 145 33.92 43.48 34.54
CA GLY A 145 32.69 42.81 34.99
C GLY A 145 31.53 42.91 33.99
N ILE A 146 31.46 43.99 33.20
CA ILE A 146 30.49 44.13 32.10
C ILE A 146 30.83 43.15 30.98
N ARG A 147 32.08 42.90 30.71
CA ARG A 147 32.55 41.93 29.71
C ARG A 147 32.23 40.48 30.12
N GLU A 148 32.48 40.13 31.39
CA GLU A 148 32.13 38.81 31.94
C GLU A 148 30.60 38.54 31.92
N LEU A 149 29.76 39.54 32.25
CA LEU A 149 28.30 39.45 32.13
C LEU A 149 27.87 39.26 30.67
N SER A 150 28.51 39.89 29.70
CA SER A 150 28.21 39.71 28.29
C SER A 150 28.62 38.34 27.79
N GLU A 151 29.74 37.79 28.26
CA GLU A 151 30.16 36.43 27.94
C GLU A 151 29.23 35.37 28.55
N LEU A 152 28.81 35.54 29.83
CA LEU A 152 27.80 34.69 30.48
C LEU A 152 26.46 34.73 29.75
N THR A 153 26.03 35.90 29.32
CA THR A 153 24.78 36.04 28.52
C THR A 153 24.91 35.33 27.19
N THR A 154 26.06 35.44 26.55
CA THR A 154 26.33 34.71 25.28
C THR A 154 26.33 33.21 25.49
N VAL A 155 26.96 32.71 26.52
CA VAL A 155 26.95 31.28 26.88
C VAL A 155 25.53 30.79 27.19
N THR A 156 24.76 31.59 27.96
CA THR A 156 23.36 31.24 28.26
C THR A 156 22.49 31.17 27.00
N ASN A 157 22.67 32.11 26.07
CA ASN A 157 21.96 32.14 24.78
C ASN A 157 22.38 30.94 23.89
N VAL A 158 23.64 30.58 23.86
CA VAL A 158 24.14 29.42 23.15
C VAL A 158 23.59 28.12 23.77
N LEU A 159 23.57 28.03 25.11
CA LEU A 159 22.97 26.87 25.80
C LEU A 159 21.49 26.76 25.54
N SER A 160 20.72 27.87 25.63
CA SER A 160 19.28 27.84 25.38
C SER A 160 18.94 27.52 23.93
N SER A 161 19.70 28.02 22.96
CA SER A 161 19.53 27.65 21.54
C SER A 161 19.92 26.19 21.28
N SER A 162 20.92 25.66 21.98
CA SER A 162 21.33 24.27 21.90
C SER A 162 20.26 23.30 22.45
N THR A 163 19.61 23.67 23.57
CA THR A 163 18.50 22.84 24.12
C THR A 163 17.32 22.78 23.15
N THR A 164 16.94 23.92 22.52
CA THR A 164 15.88 23.97 21.52
C THR A 164 16.22 23.10 20.29
N ASN A 165 17.47 23.13 19.86
CA ASN A 165 17.95 22.28 18.77
C ASN A 165 17.91 20.79 19.15
N LEU A 166 18.30 20.42 20.38
CA LEU A 166 18.22 19.06 20.88
C LEU A 166 16.78 18.52 20.91
N ASP A 167 15.81 19.34 21.34
CA ASP A 167 14.39 18.96 21.32
C ASP A 167 13.88 18.71 19.91
N SER A 168 14.27 19.54 18.95
CA SER A 168 13.88 19.35 17.54
C SER A 168 14.51 18.09 16.95
N ILE A 169 15.75 17.82 17.28
CA ILE A 169 16.46 16.59 16.88
C ILE A 169 15.80 15.36 17.50
N THR A 170 15.47 15.39 18.78
CA THR A 170 14.81 14.30 19.49
C THR A 170 13.45 13.97 18.85
N LYS A 171 12.64 14.97 18.53
CA LYS A 171 11.36 14.81 17.82
C LYS A 171 11.55 14.20 16.42
N THR A 172 12.57 14.65 15.71
CA THR A 172 12.88 14.12 14.37
C THR A 172 13.32 12.66 14.44
N ILE A 173 14.17 12.31 15.41
CA ILE A 173 14.59 10.92 15.63
C ILE A 173 13.40 10.04 16.01
N ALA A 174 12.52 10.52 16.89
CA ALA A 174 11.33 9.78 17.29
C ALA A 174 10.39 9.50 16.09
N SER A 175 10.19 10.51 15.22
CA SER A 175 9.37 10.30 14.00
C SER A 175 10.05 9.39 12.98
N LEU A 176 11.36 9.41 12.88
CA LEU A 176 12.14 8.48 12.06
C LEU A 176 12.02 7.03 12.54
N LEU A 177 12.18 6.83 13.85
CA LEU A 177 12.04 5.51 14.47
C LEU A 177 10.62 4.97 14.29
N ASP A 178 9.59 5.82 14.46
CA ASP A 178 8.20 5.45 14.22
C ASP A 178 7.96 5.08 12.75
N LEU A 179 8.50 5.83 11.80
CA LEU A 179 8.40 5.51 10.38
C LEU A 179 9.09 4.19 10.04
N MET A 180 10.32 3.99 10.55
CA MET A 180 11.09 2.76 10.32
C MET A 180 10.43 1.53 10.95
N ALA A 181 9.83 1.66 12.13
CA ALA A 181 9.13 0.57 12.78
C ALA A 181 7.87 0.13 12.00
N ASN A 182 7.15 1.09 11.42
CA ASN A 182 5.85 0.89 10.80
C ASN A 182 5.88 0.74 9.27
N THR A 183 7.04 0.93 8.62
CA THR A 183 7.22 0.70 7.18
C THR A 183 7.85 -0.68 6.94
N PRO A 184 7.37 -1.49 5.99
CA PRO A 184 7.82 -2.87 5.77
C PRO A 184 9.20 -2.94 5.12
N THR A 185 10.25 -2.52 5.84
CA THR A 185 11.62 -2.40 5.35
C THR A 185 12.52 -3.57 5.72
N THR A 186 12.12 -4.40 6.69
CA THR A 186 12.89 -5.55 7.13
C THR A 186 12.78 -6.71 6.15
N TRP A 187 13.88 -7.44 5.93
CA TRP A 187 13.84 -8.68 5.17
C TRP A 187 12.93 -9.71 5.86
N PRO A 188 12.00 -10.36 5.13
CA PRO A 188 10.95 -11.17 5.74
C PRO A 188 11.38 -12.53 6.26
N LEU A 189 12.63 -12.93 6.08
CA LEU A 189 13.18 -14.18 6.60
C LEU A 189 14.23 -13.91 7.68
N ARG A 190 14.11 -14.64 8.80
CA ARG A 190 15.06 -14.52 9.92
C ARG A 190 16.49 -14.85 9.46
N GLY A 191 17.46 -14.06 9.89
CA GLY A 191 18.86 -14.20 9.50
C GLY A 191 19.19 -13.63 8.13
N ALA A 192 18.28 -12.90 7.50
CA ALA A 192 18.46 -12.26 6.19
C ALA A 192 18.92 -13.25 5.09
N ILE A 193 18.40 -14.47 5.14
CA ILE A 193 18.70 -15.57 4.19
C ILE A 193 17.66 -15.67 3.09
N GLY A 194 17.88 -16.57 2.13
CA GLY A 194 17.00 -16.83 1.00
C GLY A 194 17.47 -16.18 -0.28
N THR A 195 16.94 -16.66 -1.41
CA THR A 195 17.27 -16.18 -2.75
C THR A 195 15.99 -15.75 -3.46
N ILE A 196 16.00 -14.57 -4.08
CA ILE A 196 14.89 -14.08 -4.90
C ILE A 196 14.79 -14.96 -6.14
N THR A 197 13.64 -15.60 -6.34
CA THR A 197 13.35 -16.46 -7.50
C THR A 197 12.40 -15.80 -8.49
N THR A 198 11.39 -15.07 -8.02
CA THR A 198 10.45 -14.36 -8.88
C THR A 198 10.22 -12.95 -8.33
N ARG A 199 10.26 -11.96 -9.21
CA ARG A 199 10.05 -10.55 -8.85
C ARG A 199 8.60 -10.13 -9.08
N PHE A 200 8.23 -9.03 -8.47
CA PHE A 200 7.01 -8.31 -8.78
C PHE A 200 6.96 -7.88 -10.25
N GLY A 201 5.81 -8.00 -10.88
CA GLY A 201 5.58 -7.55 -12.25
C GLY A 201 5.15 -8.68 -13.20
N TRP A 202 5.14 -8.38 -14.49
CA TRP A 202 4.75 -9.36 -15.52
C TRP A 202 5.79 -10.48 -15.63
N THR A 203 5.32 -11.73 -15.50
CA THR A 203 6.15 -12.92 -15.58
C THR A 203 5.36 -14.07 -16.21
N GLU A 204 6.03 -15.18 -16.52
CA GLU A 204 5.42 -16.41 -17.04
C GLU A 204 4.97 -17.31 -15.88
N ASN A 205 3.74 -17.81 -15.95
CA ASN A 205 3.21 -18.76 -14.98
C ASN A 205 3.91 -20.11 -15.15
N PRO A 206 4.55 -20.66 -14.10
CA PRO A 206 5.33 -21.89 -14.21
C PRO A 206 4.51 -23.14 -14.53
N PHE A 207 3.15 -23.09 -14.39
CA PHE A 207 2.27 -24.22 -14.64
C PHE A 207 1.56 -24.12 -15.99
N THR A 208 1.18 -22.92 -16.43
CA THR A 208 0.37 -22.72 -17.65
C THR A 208 1.15 -22.10 -18.79
N HIS A 209 2.37 -21.60 -18.53
CA HIS A 209 3.20 -20.84 -19.46
C HIS A 209 2.53 -19.55 -20.00
N ALA A 210 1.42 -19.13 -19.41
CA ALA A 210 0.76 -17.87 -19.74
C ALA A 210 1.38 -16.71 -18.96
N GLY A 211 1.46 -15.54 -19.59
CA GLY A 211 1.88 -14.31 -18.90
C GLY A 211 0.86 -13.91 -17.84
N TYR A 212 1.33 -13.56 -16.65
CA TYR A 212 0.50 -13.06 -15.56
C TYR A 212 1.25 -11.98 -14.75
N LEU A 213 0.49 -11.18 -14.01
CA LEU A 213 1.06 -10.19 -13.10
C LEU A 213 1.35 -10.86 -11.75
N HIS A 214 2.63 -11.02 -11.42
CA HIS A 214 3.07 -11.48 -10.11
C HIS A 214 2.96 -10.32 -9.10
N THR A 215 2.11 -10.49 -8.09
CA THR A 215 1.73 -9.41 -7.14
C THR A 215 2.68 -9.26 -5.95
N GLY A 216 3.74 -10.07 -5.90
CA GLY A 216 4.68 -10.09 -4.79
C GLY A 216 6.13 -10.36 -5.19
N LEU A 217 6.88 -10.81 -4.22
CA LEU A 217 8.28 -11.23 -4.33
C LEU A 217 8.39 -12.66 -3.81
N ASP A 218 8.89 -13.58 -4.63
CA ASP A 218 9.16 -14.95 -4.18
C ASP A 218 10.59 -15.09 -3.69
N ILE A 219 10.74 -15.61 -2.48
CA ILE A 219 12.03 -15.81 -1.82
C ILE A 219 12.17 -17.28 -1.45
N ALA A 220 12.97 -18.00 -2.21
CA ALA A 220 13.28 -19.42 -1.94
C ALA A 220 14.19 -19.55 -0.72
N ALA A 221 13.82 -20.43 0.19
CA ALA A 221 14.64 -20.81 1.34
C ALA A 221 14.27 -22.21 1.83
N VAL A 222 15.04 -22.74 2.76
CA VAL A 222 14.83 -24.07 3.32
C VAL A 222 13.46 -24.16 4.00
N PHE A 223 12.76 -25.29 3.77
CA PHE A 223 11.50 -25.60 4.45
C PHE A 223 11.65 -25.43 5.97
N GLY A 224 10.68 -24.76 6.61
CA GLY A 224 10.70 -24.49 8.04
C GLY A 224 11.53 -23.26 8.46
N THR A 225 12.15 -22.55 7.51
CA THR A 225 12.79 -21.25 7.81
C THR A 225 11.79 -20.29 8.45
N PRO A 226 12.13 -19.62 9.57
CA PRO A 226 11.23 -18.67 10.21
C PRO A 226 10.95 -17.43 9.33
N ILE A 227 9.69 -17.12 9.14
CA ILE A 227 9.19 -15.91 8.49
C ILE A 227 8.93 -14.88 9.59
N VAL A 228 9.37 -13.63 9.37
CA VAL A 228 9.22 -12.53 10.33
C VAL A 228 8.40 -11.38 9.79
N ALA A 229 7.70 -10.69 10.69
CA ALA A 229 6.99 -9.46 10.37
C ALA A 229 7.99 -8.38 9.91
N THR A 230 7.71 -7.74 8.78
CA THR A 230 8.62 -6.74 8.17
C THR A 230 8.50 -5.36 8.78
N ALA A 231 7.43 -5.11 9.54
CA ALA A 231 7.14 -3.90 10.30
C ALA A 231 6.19 -4.21 11.46
N ASP A 232 6.05 -3.26 12.40
CA ASP A 232 5.03 -3.31 13.45
C ASP A 232 3.63 -3.26 12.82
N GLY A 233 2.67 -4.00 13.39
CA GLY A 233 1.32 -4.02 12.86
C GLY A 233 0.35 -4.90 13.63
N GLU A 234 -0.82 -5.12 13.02
CA GLU A 234 -1.88 -5.99 13.54
C GLU A 234 -2.25 -7.04 12.50
N VAL A 235 -2.35 -8.29 12.92
CA VAL A 235 -2.78 -9.38 12.05
C VAL A 235 -4.25 -9.18 11.70
N THR A 236 -4.55 -8.94 10.43
CA THR A 236 -5.92 -8.78 9.93
C THR A 236 -6.52 -10.07 9.42
N GLN A 237 -5.68 -11.00 8.98
CA GLN A 237 -6.13 -12.28 8.44
C GLN A 237 -5.06 -13.37 8.62
N THR A 238 -5.50 -14.53 9.08
CA THR A 238 -4.78 -15.79 9.04
C THR A 238 -5.72 -16.81 8.42
N SER A 239 -5.35 -17.40 7.28
CA SER A 239 -6.25 -18.25 6.50
C SER A 239 -5.47 -19.20 5.58
N TYR A 240 -6.24 -20.02 4.86
CA TYR A 240 -5.76 -20.93 3.82
C TYR A 240 -6.61 -20.78 2.56
N THR A 241 -5.94 -20.73 1.39
CA THR A 241 -6.58 -20.84 0.08
C THR A 241 -5.80 -21.84 -0.80
N SER A 242 -6.44 -22.36 -1.86
CA SER A 242 -5.81 -23.36 -2.75
C SER A 242 -4.62 -22.81 -3.53
N ASP A 243 -4.56 -21.52 -3.77
CA ASP A 243 -3.50 -20.80 -4.49
C ASP A 243 -2.38 -20.33 -3.56
N LEU A 244 -2.71 -19.64 -2.48
CA LEU A 244 -1.73 -19.05 -1.54
C LEU A 244 -1.27 -20.03 -0.43
N GLY A 245 -1.97 -21.16 -0.24
CA GLY A 245 -1.73 -22.03 0.90
C GLY A 245 -2.05 -21.34 2.23
N ASN A 246 -1.34 -21.68 3.29
CA ASN A 246 -1.41 -20.95 4.56
C ASN A 246 -0.77 -19.57 4.40
N PHE A 247 -1.49 -18.53 4.83
CA PHE A 247 -1.00 -17.16 4.74
C PHE A 247 -1.43 -16.31 5.92
N VAL A 248 -0.65 -15.27 6.17
CA VAL A 248 -0.92 -14.21 7.16
C VAL A 248 -0.93 -12.87 6.45
N VAL A 249 -1.87 -11.99 6.81
CA VAL A 249 -1.90 -10.59 6.38
C VAL A 249 -1.78 -9.70 7.59
N ILE A 250 -0.85 -8.76 7.55
CA ILE A 250 -0.60 -7.78 8.60
C ILE A 250 -0.93 -6.39 8.04
N GLN A 251 -1.71 -5.62 8.79
CA GLN A 251 -1.94 -4.21 8.56
C GLN A 251 -0.93 -3.41 9.37
N HIS A 252 -0.25 -2.51 8.71
CA HIS A 252 0.71 -1.60 9.31
C HIS A 252 0.15 -0.17 9.35
N LYS A 253 0.84 0.71 10.04
CA LYS A 253 0.57 2.15 9.99
C LYS A 253 0.75 2.68 8.57
N TYR A 254 0.26 3.89 8.30
CA TYR A 254 0.37 4.58 7.01
C TYR A 254 -0.30 3.87 5.83
N GLY A 255 -1.24 2.94 6.09
CA GLY A 255 -1.99 2.24 5.06
C GLY A 255 -1.27 1.10 4.37
N PHE A 256 -0.12 0.68 4.88
CA PHE A 256 0.58 -0.51 4.38
C PHE A 256 -0.08 -1.81 4.87
N TYR A 257 -0.06 -2.80 3.99
CA TYR A 257 -0.41 -4.19 4.29
C TYR A 257 0.69 -5.10 3.74
N THR A 258 1.03 -6.12 4.48
CA THR A 258 1.92 -7.18 3.99
C THR A 258 1.22 -8.52 4.04
N ARG A 259 1.49 -9.38 3.06
CA ARG A 259 1.02 -10.77 3.00
C ARG A 259 2.21 -11.70 2.90
N TYR A 260 2.13 -12.79 3.64
CA TYR A 260 3.13 -13.85 3.71
C TYR A 260 2.43 -15.17 3.42
N ALA A 261 2.73 -15.81 2.29
CA ALA A 261 2.01 -16.98 1.81
C ALA A 261 2.93 -18.22 1.64
N HIS A 262 2.33 -19.33 1.24
CA HIS A 262 2.94 -20.67 1.11
C HIS A 262 3.56 -21.22 2.39
N MET A 263 3.10 -20.74 3.56
CA MET A 263 3.60 -21.17 4.86
C MET A 263 3.30 -22.65 5.12
N SER A 264 4.22 -23.36 5.80
CA SER A 264 3.93 -24.68 6.37
C SER A 264 2.95 -24.58 7.52
N ARG A 265 3.12 -23.56 8.38
CA ARG A 265 2.22 -23.20 9.49
C ARG A 265 2.47 -21.76 9.91
N THR A 266 1.51 -21.16 10.56
CA THR A 266 1.65 -19.88 11.25
C THR A 266 2.30 -20.10 12.62
N ALA A 267 2.79 -19.07 13.28
CA ALA A 267 3.40 -19.18 14.60
C ALA A 267 2.35 -19.16 15.74
N GLY A 268 1.07 -18.93 15.40
CA GLY A 268 -0.06 -19.00 16.34
C GLY A 268 -0.87 -17.71 16.42
N GLU A 269 -0.42 -16.65 15.74
CA GLU A 269 -1.11 -15.36 15.73
C GLU A 269 -2.46 -15.48 15.03
N GLY A 270 -3.48 -14.92 15.67
CA GLY A 270 -4.84 -14.78 15.16
C GLY A 270 -5.15 -13.35 14.73
N ARG A 271 -6.32 -13.18 14.13
CA ARG A 271 -6.81 -11.85 13.77
C ARG A 271 -6.97 -10.96 15.00
N GLY A 272 -6.40 -9.74 14.95
CA GLY A 272 -6.41 -8.75 16.01
C GLY A 272 -5.14 -8.77 16.87
N ASP A 273 -4.26 -9.76 16.70
CA ASP A 273 -3.01 -9.81 17.45
C ASP A 273 -2.01 -8.78 16.91
N LYS A 274 -1.33 -8.11 17.84
CA LYS A 274 -0.27 -7.17 17.52
C LYS A 274 1.05 -7.91 17.37
N VAL A 275 1.80 -7.55 16.35
CA VAL A 275 3.12 -8.08 16.07
C VAL A 275 4.11 -6.92 15.93
N HIS A 276 5.34 -7.14 16.39
CA HIS A 276 6.43 -6.21 16.22
C HIS A 276 7.32 -6.64 15.05
N ARG A 277 7.97 -5.69 14.47
CA ARG A 277 8.98 -5.91 13.45
C ARG A 277 10.03 -6.94 13.92
N GLY A 278 10.20 -8.02 13.16
CA GLY A 278 11.10 -9.12 13.48
C GLY A 278 10.48 -10.28 14.28
N ASP A 279 9.22 -10.15 14.72
CA ASP A 279 8.51 -11.27 15.35
C ASP A 279 8.29 -12.40 14.34
N VAL A 280 8.41 -13.65 14.79
CA VAL A 280 8.15 -14.81 13.95
C VAL A 280 6.64 -14.99 13.81
N ILE A 281 6.14 -14.93 12.58
CA ILE A 281 4.72 -15.07 12.25
C ILE A 281 4.39 -16.38 11.54
N GLY A 282 5.39 -17.17 11.19
CA GLY A 282 5.22 -18.47 10.55
C GLY A 282 6.52 -19.04 10.03
N PHE A 283 6.39 -20.08 9.21
CA PHE A 283 7.54 -20.84 8.72
C PHE A 283 7.34 -21.16 7.23
N ILE A 284 8.42 -21.14 6.46
CA ILE A 284 8.41 -21.50 5.04
C ILE A 284 7.84 -22.90 4.85
N GLY A 285 6.96 -23.04 3.87
CA GLY A 285 6.34 -24.29 3.47
C GLY A 285 6.30 -24.47 1.97
N MET A 286 5.38 -25.33 1.55
CA MET A 286 5.01 -25.63 0.17
C MET A 286 3.50 -25.80 0.06
N THR A 287 2.71 -25.04 0.82
CA THR A 287 1.26 -25.14 0.80
C THR A 287 0.67 -24.28 -0.31
N GLY A 288 -0.48 -24.67 -0.87
CA GLY A 288 -1.09 -23.99 -2.01
C GLY A 288 -0.43 -24.33 -3.35
N LEU A 289 -0.54 -23.42 -4.32
CA LEU A 289 0.01 -23.62 -5.67
C LEU A 289 1.48 -23.13 -5.71
N THR A 290 2.43 -24.04 -5.59
CA THR A 290 3.87 -23.75 -5.51
C THR A 290 4.69 -24.82 -6.18
N THR A 291 5.86 -24.47 -6.72
CA THR A 291 6.82 -25.36 -7.34
C THR A 291 7.91 -25.86 -6.39
N GLY A 292 8.06 -25.24 -5.23
CA GLY A 292 9.08 -25.57 -4.24
C GLY A 292 8.99 -24.70 -2.97
N PRO A 293 9.82 -24.98 -1.95
CA PRO A 293 9.78 -24.22 -0.71
C PRO A 293 10.20 -22.77 -0.95
N HIS A 294 9.27 -21.81 -0.73
CA HIS A 294 9.54 -20.39 -0.82
C HIS A 294 8.53 -19.60 0.01
N LEU A 295 8.80 -18.34 0.24
CA LEU A 295 7.88 -17.33 0.73
C LEU A 295 7.39 -16.51 -0.46
N HIS A 296 6.09 -16.45 -0.67
CA HIS A 296 5.47 -15.40 -1.50
C HIS A 296 5.15 -14.22 -0.59
N TYR A 297 5.81 -13.08 -0.84
CA TYR A 297 5.73 -11.87 -0.02
C TYR A 297 5.15 -10.72 -0.82
N GLU A 298 4.04 -10.14 -0.35
CA GLU A 298 3.40 -8.98 -0.98
C GLU A 298 3.43 -7.76 -0.07
N VAL A 299 3.58 -6.59 -0.69
CA VAL A 299 3.35 -5.28 -0.08
C VAL A 299 2.22 -4.58 -0.81
N ARG A 300 1.28 -4.01 -0.05
CA ARG A 300 0.19 -3.18 -0.58
C ARG A 300 0.11 -1.86 0.16
N LEU A 301 -0.27 -0.82 -0.56
CA LEU A 301 -0.68 0.46 0.02
C LEU A 301 -2.18 0.64 -0.31
N GLY A 302 -3.03 0.54 0.71
CA GLY A 302 -4.47 0.39 0.51
C GLY A 302 -4.79 -0.87 -0.32
N ALA A 303 -5.45 -0.68 -1.47
CA ALA A 303 -5.78 -1.76 -2.40
C ALA A 303 -4.68 -2.06 -3.45
N GLN A 304 -3.68 -1.19 -3.60
CA GLN A 304 -2.68 -1.29 -4.66
C GLN A 304 -1.49 -2.16 -4.24
N TYR A 305 -1.15 -3.15 -5.07
CA TYR A 305 0.09 -3.92 -4.93
C TYR A 305 1.29 -3.07 -5.36
N ILE A 306 2.37 -3.12 -4.57
CA ILE A 306 3.59 -2.35 -4.79
C ILE A 306 4.76 -3.33 -4.80
N ASP A 307 5.77 -3.03 -5.63
CA ASP A 307 7.01 -3.83 -5.66
C ASP A 307 7.69 -3.82 -4.29
N PRO A 308 7.77 -4.98 -3.60
CA PRO A 308 8.40 -5.08 -2.29
C PRO A 308 9.87 -4.65 -2.28
N MET A 309 10.57 -4.77 -3.41
CA MET A 309 11.96 -4.38 -3.55
C MET A 309 12.22 -2.88 -3.33
N MET A 310 11.18 -2.05 -3.45
CA MET A 310 11.28 -0.60 -3.19
C MET A 310 11.48 -0.28 -1.70
N PHE A 311 11.11 -1.18 -0.80
CA PHE A 311 11.11 -0.94 0.64
C PHE A 311 12.11 -1.82 1.38
N LEU A 312 12.31 -3.05 0.94
CA LEU A 312 13.11 -4.04 1.64
C LEU A 312 14.59 -3.66 1.71
N SER A 313 15.18 -3.81 2.89
CA SER A 313 16.63 -3.82 3.08
C SER A 313 17.19 -5.16 2.59
N ILE A 314 17.68 -5.18 1.36
CA ILE A 314 18.10 -6.40 0.68
C ILE A 314 19.43 -6.90 1.22
N PRO A 315 19.52 -8.18 1.63
CA PRO A 315 20.77 -8.76 2.09
C PRO A 315 21.86 -8.75 1.00
N PRO A 316 23.15 -8.63 1.37
CA PRO A 316 24.26 -8.55 0.40
C PRO A 316 24.28 -9.67 -0.63
N GLY A 317 23.89 -10.89 -0.26
CA GLY A 317 23.83 -12.04 -1.19
C GLY A 317 22.80 -11.92 -2.32
N ASN A 318 21.83 -11.02 -2.20
CA ASN A 318 20.78 -10.78 -3.21
C ASN A 318 20.99 -9.47 -3.99
N GLN A 319 22.03 -8.69 -3.67
CA GLN A 319 22.28 -7.39 -4.33
C GLN A 319 22.66 -7.51 -5.80
N SER A 320 23.34 -8.58 -6.22
CA SER A 320 23.67 -8.86 -7.61
C SER A 320 22.43 -9.06 -8.50
N ALA A 321 21.32 -9.49 -7.90
CA ALA A 321 20.04 -9.61 -8.61
C ALA A 321 19.44 -8.24 -8.98
N ILE A 322 19.82 -7.15 -8.32
CA ILE A 322 19.32 -5.79 -8.58
C ILE A 322 19.97 -5.20 -9.83
N ALA A 323 21.27 -5.50 -10.07
CA ALA A 323 22.05 -4.90 -11.13
C ALA A 323 21.60 -5.32 -12.55
N ILE A 324 20.90 -6.46 -12.70
CA ILE A 324 20.49 -7.00 -14.00
C ILE A 324 19.22 -6.32 -14.54
N SER A 325 18.43 -5.63 -13.73
CA SER A 325 17.15 -5.01 -14.14
C SER A 325 17.25 -3.53 -14.53
N GLY A 326 18.40 -2.88 -14.34
CA GLY A 326 18.64 -1.48 -14.71
C GLY A 326 19.14 -1.26 -16.14
N GLY A 327 19.28 -2.32 -16.91
CA GLY A 327 19.94 -2.29 -18.23
C GLY A 327 19.06 -2.55 -19.47
N ALA A 328 17.73 -2.49 -19.33
CA ALA A 328 16.83 -2.67 -20.47
C ALA A 328 15.83 -1.51 -20.58
N SER A 329 16.35 -0.34 -20.97
CA SER A 329 15.57 0.75 -21.57
C SER A 329 16.52 1.50 -22.50
N ASP A 330 16.67 0.97 -23.71
CA ASP A 330 17.01 1.70 -24.93
C ASP A 330 15.90 1.42 -25.95
#